data_0377c2c4bfda4157fcb5437643c87267
#
_entry.id   0377c2c4bfda4157fcb5437643c87267
#
_cell.length_a   1.000
_cell.length_b   1.000
_cell.length_c   1.000
_cell.angle_alpha   90.00
_cell.angle_beta   90.00
_cell.angle_gamma   90.00
#
_symmetry.space_group_name_H-M   'P 1'
#
loop_
_entity.id
_entity.type
_entity.pdbx_description
1 polymer ?
#
loop_
_entity_poly.entity_id
_entity_poly.type
_entity_poly.pdbx_seq_one_letter_code
_entity_poly.pdbx_strand_id
1 'polypeptide(L)'
;MITVTNRIKVKKGMAMMMAPKFAEPGPLQQFEGFKKVEVLVSTQFEDYDEMNVVMYWDTKEHFAAWRESDAFKDAHKRPSGDHGAQGESPLLGSEIIISEVAAAISK
;
A
#
# COMPACT_ATOMS: atom_id res chain seq x y z
N MET A 1 16.12 4.79 7.47
CA MET A 1 14.70 4.41 7.30
C MET A 1 14.23 4.76 5.91
N ILE A 2 13.48 3.88 5.32
CA ILE A 2 12.90 4.12 4.00
C ILE A 2 11.38 4.11 4.09
N THR A 3 10.75 4.72 3.10
CA THR A 3 9.32 4.58 2.91
C THR A 3 9.07 3.95 1.56
N VAL A 4 8.05 3.11 1.51
CA VAL A 4 7.60 2.50 0.27
C VAL A 4 6.16 2.95 0.08
N THR A 5 5.94 3.78 -0.92
CA THR A 5 4.63 4.34 -1.19
C THR A 5 4.03 3.68 -2.42
N ASN A 6 2.85 3.12 -2.23
CA ASN A 6 2.08 2.62 -3.36
C ASN A 6 1.02 3.68 -3.65
N ARG A 7 1.22 4.42 -4.73
CA ARG A 7 0.32 5.51 -5.10
C ARG A 7 -0.74 4.94 -6.03
N ILE A 8 -1.97 4.98 -5.57
CA ILE A 8 -3.05 4.29 -6.25
C ILE A 8 -4.14 5.29 -6.62
N LYS A 9 -4.57 5.24 -7.86
CA LYS A 9 -5.76 5.99 -8.29
C LYS A 9 -6.93 5.04 -8.30
N VAL A 10 -8.03 5.47 -7.70
CA VAL A 10 -9.23 4.65 -7.65
C VAL A 10 -10.42 5.48 -8.10
N LYS A 11 -11.51 4.81 -8.38
CA LYS A 11 -12.72 5.50 -8.78
C LYS A 11 -13.15 6.46 -7.70
N LYS A 12 -13.73 7.58 -8.13
CA LYS A 12 -14.19 8.60 -7.21
C LYS A 12 -15.16 8.01 -6.20
N GLY A 13 -14.89 8.33 -4.94
CA GLY A 13 -15.74 7.86 -3.86
C GLY A 13 -15.35 6.52 -3.27
N MET A 14 -14.33 5.85 -3.84
CA MET A 14 -14.00 4.51 -3.40
C MET A 14 -12.84 4.45 -2.41
N ALA A 15 -12.00 5.49 -2.39
CA ALA A 15 -10.78 5.39 -1.60
C ALA A 15 -11.04 5.20 -0.10
N MET A 16 -11.97 5.96 0.44
CA MET A 16 -12.24 5.84 1.87
C MET A 16 -12.79 4.47 2.24
N MET A 17 -13.52 3.86 1.32
CA MET A 17 -14.05 2.52 1.57
C MET A 17 -12.95 1.46 1.50
N MET A 18 -11.97 1.69 0.65
CA MET A 18 -10.91 0.71 0.44
C MET A 18 -9.77 0.83 1.44
N ALA A 19 -9.57 2.04 1.97
CA ALA A 19 -8.39 2.31 2.78
C ALA A 19 -8.18 1.34 3.95
N PRO A 20 -9.20 1.01 4.74
CA PRO A 20 -8.95 0.12 5.89
C PRO A 20 -8.39 -1.24 5.51
N LYS A 21 -8.67 -1.70 4.30
CA LYS A 21 -8.19 -3.01 3.88
C LYS A 21 -6.69 -3.05 3.70
N PHE A 22 -6.06 -1.91 3.52
CA PHE A 22 -4.62 -1.84 3.30
C PHE A 22 -3.85 -1.63 4.59
N ALA A 23 -4.53 -1.49 5.71
CA ALA A 23 -3.88 -1.27 7.00
C ALA A 23 -4.41 -2.23 8.07
N GLU A 24 -4.80 -3.42 7.65
CA GLU A 24 -5.31 -4.41 8.58
C GLU A 24 -4.16 -5.11 9.30
N PRO A 25 -4.33 -5.42 10.59
CA PRO A 25 -3.30 -6.17 11.30
C PRO A 25 -3.07 -7.53 10.65
N GLY A 26 -1.85 -7.98 10.69
CA GLY A 26 -1.53 -9.27 10.11
C GLY A 26 -0.06 -9.59 10.20
N PRO A 27 0.39 -10.57 9.41
CA PRO A 27 1.79 -11.00 9.49
C PRO A 27 2.80 -9.90 9.23
N LEU A 28 2.41 -8.88 8.46
CA LEU A 28 3.31 -7.77 8.17
C LEU A 28 3.88 -7.15 9.44
N GLN A 29 3.05 -7.05 10.48
CA GLN A 29 3.48 -6.41 11.71
C GLN A 29 4.60 -7.15 12.42
N GLN A 30 4.82 -8.41 12.08
CA GLN A 30 5.83 -9.22 12.75
C GLN A 30 7.14 -9.27 11.99
N PHE A 31 7.21 -8.63 10.84
CA PHE A 31 8.45 -8.66 10.07
C PHE A 31 9.48 -7.70 10.66
N GLU A 32 10.72 -8.18 10.69
CA GLU A 32 11.81 -7.38 11.21
C GLU A 32 11.98 -6.14 10.33
N GLY A 33 12.16 -5.00 11.00
CA GLY A 33 12.38 -3.76 10.29
C GLY A 33 11.11 -3.02 9.89
N PHE A 34 9.97 -3.67 10.00
CA PHE A 34 8.71 -3.00 9.69
C PHE A 34 8.36 -2.02 10.80
N LYS A 35 7.99 -0.80 10.42
CA LYS A 35 7.64 0.23 11.41
C LYS A 35 6.15 0.52 11.43
N LYS A 36 5.57 0.83 10.29
CA LYS A 36 4.13 1.09 10.25
C LYS A 36 3.67 1.17 8.81
N VAL A 37 2.36 1.14 8.63
CA VAL A 37 1.73 1.42 7.36
C VAL A 37 0.66 2.46 7.59
N GLU A 38 0.58 3.42 6.68
CA GLU A 38 -0.43 4.46 6.70
C GLU A 38 -1.13 4.47 5.36
N VAL A 39 -2.42 4.78 5.38
CA VAL A 39 -3.16 4.96 4.14
C VAL A 39 -3.66 6.39 4.12
N LEU A 40 -3.23 7.13 3.12
CA LEU A 40 -3.57 8.54 2.97
C LEU A 40 -4.53 8.67 1.80
N VAL A 41 -5.64 9.32 2.02
CA VAL A 41 -6.67 9.45 1.00
C VAL A 41 -6.83 10.91 0.63
N SER A 42 -6.78 11.21 -0.68
CA SER A 42 -7.03 12.53 -1.19
C SER A 42 -8.27 12.49 -2.06
N THR A 43 -9.23 13.35 -1.76
CA THR A 43 -10.48 13.38 -2.50
C THR A 43 -10.68 14.71 -3.22
N GLN A 44 -9.60 15.45 -3.41
CA GLN A 44 -9.69 16.79 -4.00
C GLN A 44 -9.78 16.76 -5.53
N PHE A 45 -9.58 15.63 -6.15
CA PHE A 45 -9.61 15.51 -7.59
C PHE A 45 -11.03 15.23 -8.06
N GLU A 46 -11.41 15.79 -9.21
CA GLU A 46 -12.76 15.64 -9.68
C GLU A 46 -13.06 14.26 -10.23
N ASP A 47 -12.09 13.68 -10.91
CA ASP A 47 -12.35 12.47 -11.68
C ASP A 47 -12.01 11.20 -10.96
N TYR A 48 -11.28 11.28 -9.87
CA TYR A 48 -10.83 10.09 -9.17
C TYR A 48 -10.44 10.44 -7.74
N ASP A 49 -10.26 9.40 -6.94
CA ASP A 49 -9.63 9.55 -5.64
C ASP A 49 -8.21 9.01 -5.71
N GLU A 50 -7.35 9.54 -4.87
CA GLU A 50 -6.00 9.04 -4.76
C GLU A 50 -5.79 8.45 -3.39
N MET A 51 -5.22 7.24 -3.36
CA MET A 51 -4.93 6.55 -2.11
C MET A 51 -3.47 6.17 -2.12
N ASN A 52 -2.75 6.62 -1.10
CA ASN A 52 -1.34 6.31 -0.98
C ASN A 52 -1.14 5.40 0.22
N VAL A 53 -0.64 4.21 -0.03
CA VAL A 53 -0.31 3.26 1.03
C VAL A 53 1.17 3.40 1.29
N VAL A 54 1.51 3.92 2.46
CA VAL A 54 2.90 4.25 2.80
C VAL A 54 3.37 3.30 3.88
N MET A 55 4.40 2.53 3.59
CA MET A 55 5.02 1.65 4.56
C MET A 55 6.36 2.23 4.99
N TYR A 56 6.67 2.07 6.27
CA TYR A 56 7.94 2.52 6.84
C TYR A 56 8.76 1.31 7.24
N TRP A 57 9.98 1.24 6.73
CA TRP A 57 10.90 0.12 6.98
C TRP A 57 12.26 0.67 7.43
N ASP A 58 12.96 -0.12 8.24
CA ASP A 58 14.30 0.30 8.65
C ASP A 58 15.26 0.37 7.48
N THR A 59 15.24 -0.63 6.61
CA THR A 59 16.16 -0.70 5.48
C THR A 59 15.45 -1.28 4.26
N LYS A 60 16.09 -1.08 3.10
CA LYS A 60 15.59 -1.70 1.88
C LYS A 60 15.64 -3.22 1.96
N GLU A 61 16.63 -3.74 2.65
CA GLU A 61 16.78 -5.17 2.78
C GLU A 61 15.63 -5.81 3.54
N HIS A 62 15.15 -5.14 4.58
CA HIS A 62 13.99 -5.63 5.30
C HIS A 62 12.75 -5.65 4.41
N PHE A 63 12.57 -4.59 3.63
CA PHE A 63 11.44 -4.53 2.72
C PHE A 63 11.55 -5.63 1.65
N ALA A 64 12.73 -5.83 1.12
CA ALA A 64 12.93 -6.86 0.10
C ALA A 64 12.63 -8.24 0.65
N ALA A 65 13.06 -8.50 1.89
CA ALA A 65 12.79 -9.78 2.51
C ALA A 65 11.30 -10.04 2.63
N TRP A 66 10.55 -9.00 3.00
CA TRP A 66 9.10 -9.15 3.09
C TRP A 66 8.48 -9.41 1.73
N ARG A 67 8.94 -8.69 0.70
CA ARG A 67 8.39 -8.86 -0.65
C ARG A 67 8.60 -10.26 -1.19
N GLU A 68 9.69 -10.90 -0.76
CA GLU A 68 9.99 -12.25 -1.24
C GLU A 68 9.43 -13.32 -0.33
N SER A 69 8.77 -12.93 0.75
CA SER A 69 8.27 -13.88 1.72
C SER A 69 6.98 -14.53 1.24
N ASP A 70 6.68 -15.69 1.83
CA ASP A 70 5.43 -16.36 1.56
C ASP A 70 4.25 -15.52 2.03
N ALA A 71 4.43 -14.80 3.12
CA ALA A 71 3.35 -13.96 3.64
C ALA A 71 2.95 -12.90 2.64
N PHE A 72 3.94 -12.27 1.97
CA PHE A 72 3.63 -11.30 0.95
C PHE A 72 2.91 -11.94 -0.23
N LYS A 73 3.42 -13.08 -0.67
CA LYS A 73 2.81 -13.77 -1.80
C LYS A 73 1.40 -14.20 -1.49
N ASP A 74 1.16 -14.66 -0.28
CA ASP A 74 -0.18 -15.04 0.13
C ASP A 74 -1.11 -13.84 0.20
N ALA A 75 -0.62 -12.74 0.73
CA ALA A 75 -1.44 -11.54 0.87
C ALA A 75 -1.83 -10.97 -0.49
N HIS A 76 -0.99 -11.15 -1.49
CA HIS A 76 -1.23 -10.61 -2.81
C HIS A 76 -1.74 -11.63 -3.79
N LYS A 77 -1.91 -12.86 -3.32
CA LYS A 77 -2.47 -13.91 -4.14
C LYS A 77 -3.98 -13.76 -4.14
N ARG A 78 -4.55 -13.68 -5.31
CA ARG A 78 -5.98 -13.50 -5.38
C ARG A 78 -6.60 -14.68 -6.09
N PRO A 79 -7.79 -15.08 -5.64
CA PRO A 79 -8.53 -16.08 -6.40
C PRO A 79 -8.69 -15.56 -7.81
N SER A 80 -8.35 -16.41 -8.75
CA SER A 80 -8.30 -15.95 -10.12
C SER A 80 -9.63 -15.42 -10.60
N GLY A 81 -10.70 -15.91 -10.02
CA GLY A 81 -11.99 -15.50 -10.50
C GLY A 81 -12.47 -14.21 -9.96
N ASP A 82 -11.76 -13.63 -9.01
CA ASP A 82 -12.39 -12.56 -8.32
C ASP A 82 -12.18 -11.23 -8.97
N HIS A 83 -11.42 -11.12 -10.03
CA HIS A 83 -11.22 -9.79 -10.56
C HIS A 83 -11.33 -9.74 -12.05
N GLY A 84 -10.62 -10.57 -12.69
CA GLY A 84 -10.57 -10.45 -14.12
C GLY A 84 -11.91 -10.58 -14.77
N ALA A 85 -12.71 -11.42 -14.21
CA ALA A 85 -13.94 -11.74 -14.86
C ALA A 85 -14.84 -10.54 -15.05
N GLN A 86 -14.77 -9.63 -14.12
CA GLN A 86 -15.70 -8.54 -14.17
C GLN A 86 -15.21 -7.38 -14.95
N GLY A 87 -13.96 -7.31 -15.16
CA GLY A 87 -13.41 -6.18 -15.85
C GLY A 87 -13.66 -4.87 -15.15
N GLU A 88 -14.30 -4.90 -14.05
CA GLU A 88 -14.63 -3.70 -13.31
C GLU A 88 -13.79 -3.64 -12.06
N SER A 89 -12.75 -2.91 -12.09
CA SER A 89 -11.92 -2.73 -10.91
C SER A 89 -12.01 -1.29 -10.47
N PRO A 90 -12.10 -1.02 -9.17
CA PRO A 90 -12.03 0.36 -8.72
C PRO A 90 -10.66 0.98 -8.92
N LEU A 91 -9.65 0.16 -9.18
CA LEU A 91 -8.30 0.67 -9.36
C LEU A 91 -8.13 1.19 -10.78
N LEU A 92 -7.66 2.42 -10.89
CA LEU A 92 -7.41 3.05 -12.18
C LEU A 92 -5.94 3.06 -12.54
N GLY A 93 -5.07 2.84 -11.56
CA GLY A 93 -3.65 2.80 -11.81
C GLY A 93 -2.90 2.77 -10.50
N SER A 94 -1.63 2.37 -10.55
CA SER A 94 -0.81 2.36 -9.35
C SER A 94 0.66 2.43 -9.74
N GLU A 95 1.47 2.96 -8.82
CA GLU A 95 2.91 2.94 -8.99
C GLU A 95 3.56 2.90 -7.61
N ILE A 96 4.77 2.35 -7.57
CA ILE A 96 5.48 2.20 -6.31
C ILE A 96 6.68 3.13 -6.31
N ILE A 97 6.82 3.89 -5.23
CA ILE A 97 7.91 4.83 -5.07
C ILE A 97 8.62 4.48 -3.78
N ILE A 98 9.93 4.27 -3.87
CA ILE A 98 10.75 3.99 -2.70
C ILE A 98 11.59 5.23 -2.43
N SER A 99 11.50 5.72 -1.19
CA SER A 99 12.20 6.93 -0.81
C SER A 99 12.96 6.71 0.48
N GLU A 100 14.03 7.48 0.66
CA GLU A 100 14.75 7.48 1.94
C GLU A 100 14.31 8.67 2.75
N VAL A 101 14.19 8.46 4.06
CA VAL A 101 13.88 9.57 4.94
C VAL A 101 15.17 10.36 5.13
N ALA A 102 15.27 11.46 4.41
CA ALA A 102 16.47 12.28 4.42
C ALA A 102 16.51 13.23 5.62
N ALA A 103 15.36 13.64 6.09
CA ALA A 103 15.28 14.54 7.24
C ALA A 103 13.88 14.40 7.84
N ALA A 104 13.80 14.59 9.14
CA ALA A 104 12.52 14.50 9.84
C ALA A 104 12.61 15.33 11.10
N ILE A 105 11.46 15.89 11.49
CA ILE A 105 11.35 16.59 12.75
C ILE A 105 10.00 16.23 13.34
N SER A 106 10.00 16.02 14.64
CA SER A 106 8.77 15.67 15.35
C SER A 106 8.57 16.65 16.49
N LYS A 107 7.31 16.80 16.86
CA LYS A 107 6.97 17.65 17.97
C LYS A 107 7.38 17.01 19.28
#